data_861b78537f4fff0cfe415f2817833893
#
_entry.id   861b78537f4fff0cfe415f2817833893
#
_cell.length_a   1.000
_cell.length_b   1.000
_cell.length_c   1.000
_cell.angle_alpha   90.00
_cell.angle_beta   90.00
_cell.angle_gamma   90.00
#
_symmetry.space_group_name_H-M   'P 1'
#
loop_
_entity.id
_entity.type
_entity.pdbx_description
1 polymer ?
#
loop_
_entity_poly.entity_id
_entity_poly.type
_entity_poly.pdbx_seq_one_letter_code
_entity_poly.pdbx_strand_id
1 'polypeptide(L)' 'DPEVTRMEFDMKDQMIRQTIMTTQEDVKDIKKMIEKIEDKIYE' A
#
# COMPACT_ATOMS: atom_id res chain seq x y z
N ASP A 1 29.66 -2.81 11.35
CA ASP A 1 30.10 -1.83 10.36
C ASP A 1 28.98 -0.81 10.12
N PRO A 2 29.25 0.50 10.33
CA PRO A 2 28.21 1.53 10.15
C PRO A 2 27.60 1.55 8.75
N GLU A 3 28.35 1.20 7.73
CA GLU A 3 27.89 1.16 6.36
C GLU A 3 26.87 0.05 6.14
N VAL A 4 27.12 -1.12 6.70
CA VAL A 4 26.20 -2.25 6.62
C VAL A 4 24.90 -1.92 7.37
N THR A 5 25.00 -1.31 8.53
CA THR A 5 23.83 -0.90 9.31
C THR A 5 22.98 0.10 8.53
N ARG A 6 23.61 1.07 7.88
CA ARG A 6 22.93 2.06 7.07
C ARG A 6 22.19 1.41 5.89
N MET A 7 22.85 0.47 5.24
CA MET A 7 22.24 -0.27 4.13
C MET A 7 21.02 -1.07 4.60
N GLU A 8 21.12 -1.70 5.78
CA GLU A 8 20.00 -2.43 6.35
C GLU A 8 18.81 -1.51 6.64
N PHE A 9 19.07 -0.33 7.21
CA PHE A 9 18.01 0.65 7.45
C PHE A 9 17.37 1.13 6.16
N ASP A 10 18.20 1.40 5.14
CA ASP A 10 17.69 1.84 3.85
C ASP A 10 16.81 0.78 3.19
N MET A 11 17.21 -0.49 3.27
CA MET A 11 16.43 -1.58 2.74
C MET A 11 15.08 -1.72 3.48
N LYS A 12 15.11 -1.63 4.80
CA LYS A 12 13.88 -1.68 5.59
C LYS A 12 12.96 -0.51 5.27
N ASP A 13 13.52 0.67 5.11
CA ASP A 13 12.75 1.85 4.74
C ASP A 13 12.08 1.66 3.37
N GLN A 14 12.81 1.14 2.40
CA GLN A 14 12.26 0.84 1.09
C GLN A 14 11.13 -0.18 1.15
N MET A 15 11.29 -1.22 1.96
CA MET A 15 10.25 -2.23 2.12
C MET A 15 8.98 -1.64 2.72
N ILE A 16 9.13 -0.78 3.73
CA ILE A 16 7.99 -0.11 4.35
C ILE A 16 7.27 0.78 3.34
N ARG A 17 8.02 1.56 2.57
CA ARG A 17 7.45 2.43 1.54
C ARG A 17 6.71 1.63 0.47
N GLN A 18 7.28 0.51 0.07
CA GLN A 18 6.64 -0.39 -0.89
C GLN A 18 5.31 -0.93 -0.33
N THR A 19 5.31 -1.35 0.92
CA THR A 19 4.10 -1.85 1.58
C THR A 19 3.03 -0.75 1.66
N ILE A 20 3.42 0.47 1.98
CA ILE A 20 2.50 1.60 2.02
C ILE A 20 1.88 1.84 0.65
N MET A 21 2.69 1.82 -0.42
CA MET A 21 2.17 2.02 -1.78
C MET A 21 1.19 0.92 -2.18
N THR A 22 1.53 -0.33 -1.89
CA THR A 22 0.65 -1.46 -2.19
C THR A 22 -0.66 -1.34 -1.39
N THR A 23 -0.58 -0.97 -0.12
CA THR A 23 -1.75 -0.79 0.73
C THR A 23 -2.65 0.32 0.19
N GLN A 24 -2.07 1.43 -0.27
CA GLN A 24 -2.85 2.51 -0.87
C GLN A 24 -3.57 2.06 -2.15
N GLU A 25 -2.89 1.28 -2.99
CA GLU A 25 -3.52 0.70 -4.17
C GLU A 25 -4.68 -0.23 -3.80
N ASP A 26 -4.47 -1.08 -2.82
CA ASP A 26 -5.49 -2.02 -2.37
C ASP A 26 -6.71 -1.29 -1.81
N VAL A 27 -6.50 -0.24 -1.02
CA VAL A 27 -7.59 0.59 -0.50
C VAL A 27 -8.36 1.24 -1.64
N LYS A 28 -7.66 1.73 -2.65
CA LYS A 28 -8.30 2.32 -3.83
C LYS A 28 -9.16 1.31 -4.57
N ASP A 29 -8.67 0.08 -4.72
CA ASP A 29 -9.41 -0.98 -5.40
C ASP A 29 -10.64 -1.40 -4.60
N ILE A 30 -10.51 -1.50 -3.27
CA ILE A 30 -11.63 -1.82 -2.39
C ILE A 30 -12.71 -0.73 -2.50
N LYS A 31 -12.30 0.53 -2.52
CA LYS A 31 -13.23 1.65 -2.68
C LYS A 31 -14.02 1.53 -3.98
N LYS A 32 -13.36 1.18 -5.07
CA LYS A 32 -14.02 0.98 -6.37
C LYS A 32 -15.02 -0.17 -6.31
N MET A 33 -14.67 -1.25 -5.61
CA MET A 33 -15.57 -2.39 -5.45
C MET A 33 -16.82 -1.98 -4.65
N ILE A 34 -16.64 -1.23 -3.59
CA ILE A 34 -17.76 -0.73 -2.78
C ILE A 34 -18.66 0.17 -3.61
N GLU A 35 -18.09 1.06 -4.41
CA GLU A 35 -18.86 1.95 -5.29
C GLU A 35 -19.72 1.16 -6.28
N LYS A 36 -19.18 0.07 -6.83
CA LYS A 36 -19.95 -0.81 -7.73
C LYS A 36 -21.11 -1.50 -7.02
N ILE A 37 -20.90 -1.93 -5.78
CA ILE A 37 -21.94 -2.56 -4.98
C ILE A 37 -23.04 -1.54 -4.66
N GLU A 38 -22.66 -0.33 -4.25
CA GLU A 38 -23.60 0.73 -3.95
C GLU A 38 -24.45 1.10 -5.18
N ASP A 39 -23.83 1.21 -6.33
CA ASP A 39 -24.53 1.50 -7.59
C ASP A 39 -25.59 0.44 -7.89
N LYS A 40 -25.32 -0.83 -7.62
CA LYS A 40 -26.29 -1.92 -7.82
C LYS A 40 -27.43 -1.88 -6.82
N ILE A 41 -27.17 -1.42 -5.59
CA ILE A 41 -28.20 -1.37 -4.54
C ILE A 41 -29.15 -0.22 -4.78
N TYR A 42 -28.66 0.92 -5.26
CA TYR A 42 -29.46 2.13 -5.46
C TYR A 42 -29.98 2.29 -6.89
N GLU A 43 -29.72 1.34 -7.73
CA GLU A 43 -30.21 1.33 -9.10
C GLU A 43 -31.73 0.92 -9.20
#